data_74dfba5b38ca91446c1226cbeda1db4f
#
_entry.id   74dfba5b38ca91446c1226cbeda1db4f
#
_cell.length_a   1.000
_cell.length_b   1.000
_cell.length_c   1.000
_cell.angle_alpha   90.00
_cell.angle_beta   90.00
_cell.angle_gamma   90.00
#
_symmetry.space_group_name_H-M   'P 1'
#
loop_
_entity.id
_entity.type
_entity.pdbx_description
1 polymer ?
#
loop_
_entity_poly.entity_id
_entity_poly.type
_entity_poly.pdbx_seq_one_letter_code
_entity_poly.pdbx_strand_id
1 'polypeptide(L)'
;MKVLVLYNSETGNTKKVAEAICEEFKGEAKLIETKSIKDISEIDGYEYIFIGFFVDKGYPDEPTMELLPKLKEKKLGLFSTLGAYPYSMQAFRVFARAEEVLDKSNRIEGCYICQGRVSDESLKRIAALPPDDPKHSKKSTLRREIGMSHPDSEDLENARRLFRNIVDRDLKGF
;
A
#
# COMPACT_ATOMS: atom_id res chain seq x y z
N MET A 1 -3.37 23.06 -1.50
CA MET A 1 -2.62 21.82 -1.24
C MET A 1 -3.01 20.82 -2.31
N LYS A 2 -2.05 20.06 -2.87
CA LYS A 2 -2.36 19.03 -3.86
C LYS A 2 -1.83 17.68 -3.38
N VAL A 3 -2.73 16.72 -3.27
CA VAL A 3 -2.43 15.34 -2.87
C VAL A 3 -2.50 14.45 -4.12
N LEU A 4 -1.55 13.56 -4.28
CA LEU A 4 -1.59 12.49 -5.27
C LEU A 4 -1.69 11.16 -4.55
N VAL A 5 -2.67 10.35 -4.90
CA VAL A 5 -2.80 8.97 -4.43
C VAL A 5 -2.46 8.05 -5.60
N LEU A 6 -1.34 7.36 -5.47
CA LEU A 6 -0.88 6.35 -6.43
C LEU A 6 -1.23 4.97 -5.90
N TYR A 7 -1.55 4.04 -6.78
CA TYR A 7 -1.75 2.65 -6.37
C TYR A 7 -1.44 1.66 -7.49
N ASN A 8 -1.04 0.47 -7.09
CA ASN A 8 -1.14 -0.75 -7.88
C ASN A 8 -1.93 -1.80 -7.12
N SER A 9 -2.75 -2.55 -7.83
CA SER A 9 -3.62 -3.56 -7.20
C SER A 9 -3.87 -4.73 -8.14
N GLU A 10 -3.55 -5.94 -7.68
CA GLU A 10 -3.83 -7.18 -8.42
C GLU A 10 -5.27 -7.66 -8.16
N THR A 11 -5.70 -7.63 -6.89
CA THR A 11 -6.99 -8.20 -6.45
C THR A 11 -8.06 -7.15 -6.13
N GLY A 12 -7.76 -5.87 -6.33
CA GLY A 12 -8.63 -4.75 -5.95
C GLY A 12 -8.48 -4.29 -4.50
N ASN A 13 -7.75 -5.00 -3.65
CA ASN A 13 -7.62 -4.63 -2.22
C ASN A 13 -6.94 -3.28 -2.03
N THR A 14 -5.75 -3.10 -2.62
CA THR A 14 -5.00 -1.83 -2.53
C THR A 14 -5.77 -0.68 -3.17
N LYS A 15 -6.50 -0.96 -4.27
CA LYS A 15 -7.37 0.02 -4.92
C LYS A 15 -8.46 0.54 -3.98
N LYS A 16 -9.14 -0.33 -3.23
CA LYS A 16 -10.16 0.08 -2.24
C LYS A 16 -9.58 1.04 -1.20
N VAL A 17 -8.39 0.75 -0.68
CA VAL A 17 -7.71 1.63 0.28
C VAL A 17 -7.35 2.97 -0.37
N ALA A 18 -6.82 2.94 -1.59
CA ALA A 18 -6.47 4.15 -2.35
C ALA A 18 -7.69 5.04 -2.62
N GLU A 19 -8.81 4.45 -3.02
CA GLU A 19 -10.08 5.15 -3.23
C GLU A 19 -10.56 5.81 -1.93
N ALA A 20 -10.53 5.09 -0.80
CA ALA A 20 -10.91 5.62 0.49
C ALA A 20 -10.04 6.82 0.93
N ILE A 21 -8.71 6.72 0.75
CA ILE A 21 -7.78 7.83 1.03
C ILE A 21 -8.08 9.02 0.10
N CYS A 22 -8.28 8.78 -1.20
CA CYS A 22 -8.56 9.83 -2.16
C CYS A 22 -9.88 10.56 -1.85
N GLU A 23 -10.92 9.83 -1.46
CA GLU A 23 -12.22 10.39 -1.06
C GLU A 23 -12.12 11.32 0.15
N GLU A 24 -11.19 11.07 1.07
CA GLU A 24 -10.96 11.91 2.23
C GLU A 24 -10.49 13.32 1.86
N PHE A 25 -9.82 13.46 0.73
CA PHE A 25 -9.30 14.73 0.21
C PHE A 25 -10.11 15.26 -0.98
N LYS A 26 -11.44 15.19 -0.93
CA LYS A 26 -12.34 15.60 -2.01
C LYS A 26 -11.97 16.95 -2.62
N GLY A 27 -11.76 16.97 -3.95
CA GLY A 27 -11.41 18.18 -4.70
C GLY A 27 -9.93 18.57 -4.63
N GLU A 28 -9.13 17.99 -3.74
CA GLU A 28 -7.71 18.28 -3.59
C GLU A 28 -6.81 17.09 -3.96
N ALA A 29 -7.36 15.88 -4.04
CA ALA A 29 -6.62 14.67 -4.38
C ALA A 29 -6.93 14.17 -5.79
N LYS A 30 -5.91 13.60 -6.43
CA LYS A 30 -6.01 12.83 -7.68
C LYS A 30 -5.62 11.39 -7.41
N LEU A 31 -6.38 10.44 -7.96
CA LEU A 31 -6.11 9.02 -7.91
C LEU A 31 -5.56 8.53 -9.25
N ILE A 32 -4.39 7.89 -9.24
CA ILE A 32 -3.75 7.38 -10.46
C ILE A 32 -3.18 5.98 -10.19
N GLU A 33 -3.35 5.07 -11.15
CA GLU A 33 -2.68 3.78 -11.10
C GLU A 33 -1.19 3.94 -11.45
N THR A 34 -0.29 3.48 -10.58
CA THR A 34 1.17 3.72 -10.69
C THR A 34 1.74 3.33 -12.06
N LYS A 35 1.32 2.18 -12.58
CA LYS A 35 1.76 1.69 -13.89
C LYS A 35 1.32 2.57 -15.07
N SER A 36 0.38 3.49 -14.88
CA SER A 36 -0.06 4.41 -15.94
C SER A 36 0.78 5.68 -16.05
N ILE A 37 1.67 5.93 -15.08
CA ILE A 37 2.61 7.05 -15.12
C ILE A 37 3.67 6.74 -16.17
N LYS A 38 3.75 7.60 -17.17
CA LYS A 38 4.72 7.46 -18.26
C LYS A 38 5.94 8.33 -18.04
N ASP A 39 5.75 9.49 -17.44
CA ASP A 39 6.80 10.46 -17.16
C ASP A 39 6.72 10.93 -15.71
N ILE A 40 7.87 11.03 -15.03
CA ILE A 40 7.93 11.45 -13.64
C ILE A 40 7.44 12.89 -13.44
N SER A 41 7.50 13.73 -14.46
CA SER A 41 6.97 15.10 -14.42
C SER A 41 5.46 15.17 -14.19
N GLU A 42 4.73 14.09 -14.44
CA GLU A 42 3.28 14.01 -14.15
C GLU A 42 2.96 14.18 -12.65
N ILE A 43 3.94 13.97 -11.79
CA ILE A 43 3.80 14.06 -10.33
C ILE A 43 4.45 15.30 -9.71
N ASP A 44 5.12 16.14 -10.49
CA ASP A 44 5.89 17.29 -9.98
C ASP A 44 5.06 18.32 -9.23
N GLY A 45 3.82 18.52 -9.62
CA GLY A 45 2.93 19.49 -9.00
C GLY A 45 2.32 19.09 -7.66
N TYR A 46 2.68 17.92 -7.12
CA TYR A 46 2.14 17.38 -5.87
C TYR A 46 3.17 17.44 -4.76
N GLU A 47 2.73 17.95 -3.61
CA GLU A 47 3.53 18.02 -2.39
C GLU A 47 3.47 16.72 -1.60
N TYR A 48 2.26 16.18 -1.44
CA TYR A 48 2.00 14.88 -0.80
C TYR A 48 1.73 13.83 -1.86
N ILE A 49 2.48 12.73 -1.76
CA ILE A 49 2.25 11.55 -2.62
C ILE A 49 2.03 10.34 -1.72
N PHE A 50 0.82 9.82 -1.76
CA PHE A 50 0.47 8.59 -1.03
C PHE A 50 0.53 7.42 -1.99
N ILE A 51 1.36 6.43 -1.69
CA ILE A 51 1.70 5.34 -2.61
C ILE A 51 1.23 4.01 -2.03
N GLY A 52 0.27 3.42 -2.73
CA GLY A 52 -0.29 2.12 -2.41
C GLY A 52 0.27 1.02 -3.30
N PHE A 53 0.65 -0.10 -2.69
CA PHE A 53 1.18 -1.25 -3.39
C PHE A 53 0.69 -2.56 -2.78
N PHE A 54 0.63 -3.61 -3.57
CA PHE A 54 0.48 -4.96 -3.06
C PHE A 54 1.84 -5.61 -2.82
N VAL A 55 1.86 -6.63 -1.97
CA VAL A 55 3.11 -7.33 -1.63
C VAL A 55 3.30 -8.53 -2.54
N ASP A 56 4.31 -8.50 -3.41
CA ASP A 56 4.76 -9.64 -4.20
C ASP A 56 6.08 -10.17 -3.65
N LYS A 57 6.11 -11.47 -3.27
CA LYS A 57 7.29 -12.16 -2.73
C LYS A 57 8.01 -11.39 -1.61
N GLY A 58 7.25 -10.59 -0.85
CA GLY A 58 7.77 -9.80 0.27
C GLY A 58 8.31 -8.43 -0.11
N TYR A 59 8.22 -8.01 -1.35
CA TYR A 59 8.56 -6.68 -1.86
C TYR A 59 7.30 -5.90 -2.25
N PRO A 60 7.35 -4.56 -2.33
CA PRO A 60 6.39 -3.82 -3.14
C PRO A 60 6.38 -4.35 -4.58
N ASP A 61 5.24 -4.26 -5.25
CA ASP A 61 5.13 -4.67 -6.65
C ASP A 61 6.13 -3.94 -7.57
N GLU A 62 6.45 -4.55 -8.71
CA GLU A 62 7.49 -4.08 -9.63
C GLU A 62 7.28 -2.62 -10.09
N PRO A 63 6.10 -2.17 -10.57
CA PRO A 63 5.91 -0.78 -10.96
C PRO A 63 6.15 0.21 -9.81
N THR A 64 5.83 -0.16 -8.58
CA THR A 64 6.12 0.67 -7.40
C THR A 64 7.62 0.73 -7.15
N MET A 65 8.33 -0.40 -7.20
CA MET A 65 9.78 -0.45 -7.04
C MET A 65 10.54 0.32 -8.13
N GLU A 66 9.99 0.41 -9.34
CA GLU A 66 10.55 1.23 -10.42
C GLU A 66 10.29 2.73 -10.25
N LEU A 67 9.20 3.10 -9.60
CA LEU A 67 8.83 4.50 -9.35
C LEU A 67 9.62 5.11 -8.18
N LEU A 68 9.71 4.39 -7.06
CA LEU A 68 10.27 4.91 -5.79
C LEU A 68 11.62 5.61 -5.94
N PRO A 69 12.64 5.07 -6.64
CA PRO A 69 13.95 5.73 -6.77
C PRO A 69 13.93 7.00 -7.62
N LYS A 70 12.86 7.26 -8.36
CA LYS A 70 12.71 8.46 -9.20
C LYS A 70 12.11 9.64 -8.43
N LEU A 71 11.54 9.39 -7.25
CA LEU A 71 10.92 10.43 -6.41
C LEU A 71 11.99 11.22 -5.69
N LYS A 72 11.84 12.56 -5.66
CA LYS A 72 12.74 13.49 -4.95
C LYS A 72 11.94 14.61 -4.29
N GLU A 73 12.40 15.01 -3.08
CA GLU A 73 11.87 16.16 -2.35
C GLU A 73 10.36 16.10 -2.11
N LYS A 74 9.81 14.89 -1.86
CA LYS A 74 8.39 14.65 -1.64
C LYS A 74 8.09 14.25 -0.19
N LYS A 75 6.90 14.61 0.28
CA LYS A 75 6.30 14.09 1.50
C LYS A 75 5.48 12.85 1.13
N LEU A 76 5.94 11.70 1.59
CA LEU A 76 5.41 10.40 1.20
C LEU A 76 4.60 9.77 2.32
N GLY A 77 3.45 9.23 1.96
CA GLY A 77 2.74 8.26 2.78
C GLY A 77 2.73 6.92 2.05
N LEU A 78 3.09 5.85 2.72
CA LEU A 78 3.09 4.52 2.11
C LEU A 78 1.92 3.69 2.65
N PHE A 79 1.21 2.99 1.78
CA PHE A 79 0.21 2.03 2.23
C PHE A 79 0.25 0.74 1.44
N SER A 80 -0.13 -0.36 2.09
CA SER A 80 -0.07 -1.67 1.45
C SER A 80 -1.18 -2.59 1.91
N THR A 81 -1.48 -3.57 1.09
CA THR A 81 -2.32 -4.71 1.46
C THR A 81 -1.56 -6.01 1.25
N LEU A 82 -1.72 -6.96 2.16
CA LEU A 82 -1.03 -8.24 2.09
C LEU A 82 -1.89 -9.39 2.60
N GLY A 83 -1.59 -10.61 2.16
CA GLY A 83 -2.27 -11.82 2.64
C GLY A 83 -1.78 -12.33 4.00
N ALA A 84 -0.75 -11.70 4.60
CA ALA A 84 -0.28 -11.98 5.96
C ALA A 84 -0.98 -11.05 6.97
N TYR A 85 -0.74 -11.28 8.26
CA TYR A 85 -1.23 -10.34 9.27
C TYR A 85 -0.49 -9.00 9.21
N PRO A 86 -1.19 -7.86 9.40
CA PRO A 86 -0.60 -6.52 9.34
C PRO A 86 0.53 -6.26 10.35
N TYR A 87 0.53 -6.99 11.45
CA TYR A 87 1.54 -6.92 12.52
C TYR A 87 2.65 -7.97 12.37
N SER A 88 2.76 -8.63 11.21
CA SER A 88 3.81 -9.63 10.95
C SER A 88 5.14 -8.98 10.59
N MET A 89 6.24 -9.71 10.79
CA MET A 89 7.56 -9.27 10.33
C MET A 89 7.61 -9.06 8.81
N GLN A 90 6.77 -9.75 8.04
CA GLN A 90 6.66 -9.55 6.61
C GLN A 90 6.08 -8.16 6.30
N ALA A 91 5.04 -7.73 7.02
CA ALA A 91 4.44 -6.41 6.89
C ALA A 91 5.46 -5.29 7.20
N PHE A 92 6.25 -5.46 8.25
CA PHE A 92 7.29 -4.50 8.61
C PHE A 92 8.39 -4.41 7.55
N ARG A 93 8.89 -5.55 7.08
CA ARG A 93 9.99 -5.59 6.11
C ARG A 93 9.65 -4.99 4.76
N VAL A 94 8.39 -5.01 4.33
CA VAL A 94 8.02 -4.48 3.02
C VAL A 94 8.18 -2.97 2.95
N PHE A 95 7.89 -2.24 4.04
CA PHE A 95 8.12 -0.80 4.09
C PHE A 95 9.61 -0.46 4.17
N ALA A 96 10.40 -1.23 4.95
CA ALA A 96 11.85 -1.07 4.97
C ALA A 96 12.46 -1.23 3.58
N ARG A 97 11.99 -2.19 2.80
CA ARG A 97 12.44 -2.40 1.40
C ARG A 97 12.02 -1.26 0.46
N ALA A 98 10.86 -0.67 0.68
CA ALA A 98 10.46 0.53 -0.05
C ALA A 98 11.36 1.72 0.28
N GLU A 99 11.69 1.91 1.57
CA GLU A 99 12.56 2.98 2.05
C GLU A 99 14.01 2.85 1.52
N GLU A 100 14.55 1.63 1.44
CA GLU A 100 15.91 1.35 0.95
C GLU A 100 16.20 1.91 -0.44
N VAL A 101 15.17 2.01 -1.31
CA VAL A 101 15.32 2.47 -2.69
C VAL A 101 14.94 3.93 -2.90
N LEU A 102 14.37 4.59 -1.88
CA LEU A 102 13.99 5.99 -1.94
C LEU A 102 15.22 6.90 -1.89
N ASP A 103 15.18 7.99 -2.69
CA ASP A 103 16.13 9.08 -2.52
C ASP A 103 15.94 9.74 -1.15
N LYS A 104 17.06 10.06 -0.48
CA LYS A 104 17.10 10.60 0.89
C LYS A 104 16.49 12.02 1.03
N SER A 105 16.23 12.71 -0.08
CA SER A 105 15.52 13.98 -0.06
C SER A 105 14.02 13.83 0.23
N ASN A 106 13.47 12.61 0.11
CA ASN A 106 12.09 12.34 0.45
C ASN A 106 11.91 12.17 1.96
N ARG A 107 10.68 12.43 2.43
CA ARG A 107 10.28 12.20 3.82
C ARG A 107 9.09 11.24 3.85
N ILE A 108 9.24 10.11 4.55
CA ILE A 108 8.12 9.21 4.83
C ILE A 108 7.40 9.76 6.08
N GLU A 109 6.19 10.26 5.90
CA GLU A 109 5.38 10.87 6.96
C GLU A 109 4.52 9.84 7.70
N GLY A 110 4.28 8.69 7.09
CA GLY A 110 3.57 7.58 7.72
C GLY A 110 3.39 6.37 6.81
N CYS A 111 3.12 5.24 7.46
CA CYS A 111 2.87 3.97 6.79
C CYS A 111 1.57 3.34 7.29
N TYR A 112 0.79 2.78 6.37
CA TYR A 112 -0.42 2.02 6.67
C TYR A 112 -0.39 0.66 6.01
N ILE A 113 -0.82 -0.36 6.73
CA ILE A 113 -0.97 -1.70 6.16
C ILE A 113 -2.19 -2.40 6.75
N CYS A 114 -2.96 -3.05 5.91
CA CYS A 114 -4.05 -3.92 6.34
C CYS A 114 -3.99 -5.27 5.63
N GLN A 115 -4.77 -6.21 6.11
CA GLN A 115 -4.91 -7.49 5.45
C GLN A 115 -5.72 -7.32 4.17
N GLY A 116 -5.53 -8.23 3.22
CA GLY A 116 -6.32 -8.31 2.00
C GLY A 116 -6.49 -9.76 1.56
N ARG A 117 -7.52 -9.99 0.78
CA ARG A 117 -7.78 -11.30 0.17
C ARG A 117 -6.59 -11.74 -0.67
N VAL A 118 -6.16 -12.97 -0.49
CA VAL A 118 -5.12 -13.60 -1.32
C VAL A 118 -5.67 -13.84 -2.73
N SER A 119 -4.87 -13.59 -3.77
CA SER A 119 -5.29 -13.78 -5.17
C SER A 119 -5.63 -15.24 -5.46
N ASP A 120 -6.55 -15.44 -6.41
CA ASP A 120 -6.98 -16.79 -6.83
C ASP A 120 -5.80 -17.58 -7.41
N GLU A 121 -4.86 -16.90 -8.09
CA GLU A 121 -3.64 -17.52 -8.60
C GLU A 121 -2.75 -18.02 -7.44
N SER A 122 -2.58 -17.21 -6.40
CA SER A 122 -1.83 -17.61 -5.20
C SER A 122 -2.51 -18.76 -4.47
N LEU A 123 -3.85 -18.78 -4.41
CA LEU A 123 -4.60 -19.90 -3.83
C LEU A 123 -4.39 -21.20 -4.63
N LYS A 124 -4.42 -21.13 -5.97
CA LYS A 124 -4.10 -22.28 -6.84
C LYS A 124 -2.68 -22.79 -6.63
N ARG A 125 -1.71 -21.89 -6.54
CA ARG A 125 -0.31 -22.26 -6.23
C ARG A 125 -0.18 -22.96 -4.86
N ILE A 126 -0.88 -22.45 -3.85
CA ILE A 126 -0.90 -23.10 -2.52
C ILE A 126 -1.54 -24.48 -2.59
N ALA A 127 -2.68 -24.63 -3.27
CA ALA A 127 -3.36 -25.91 -3.39
C ALA A 127 -2.52 -26.99 -4.10
N ALA A 128 -1.58 -26.61 -4.95
CA ALA A 128 -0.66 -27.50 -5.65
C ALA A 128 0.58 -27.91 -4.80
N LEU A 129 0.78 -27.36 -3.61
CA LEU A 129 1.88 -27.71 -2.72
C LEU A 129 1.65 -29.09 -2.06
N PRO A 130 2.70 -29.78 -1.61
CA PRO A 130 2.59 -31.01 -0.84
C PRO A 130 1.66 -30.85 0.38
N PRO A 131 0.90 -31.90 0.77
CA PRO A 131 -0.06 -31.81 1.89
C PRO A 131 0.55 -31.39 3.24
N ASP A 132 1.83 -31.64 3.44
CA ASP A 132 2.60 -31.31 4.64
C ASP A 132 3.24 -29.91 4.59
N ASP A 133 3.05 -29.15 3.50
CA ASP A 133 3.56 -27.78 3.40
C ASP A 133 2.93 -26.90 4.51
N PRO A 134 3.73 -26.08 5.21
CA PRO A 134 3.24 -25.19 6.27
C PRO A 134 2.11 -24.24 5.84
N LYS A 135 1.97 -23.97 4.54
CA LYS A 135 0.87 -23.17 4.00
C LYS A 135 -0.49 -23.87 4.09
N HIS A 136 -0.51 -25.19 4.28
CA HIS A 136 -1.72 -25.98 4.55
C HIS A 136 -2.09 -26.07 6.04
N SER A 137 -1.25 -25.54 6.94
CA SER A 137 -1.53 -25.54 8.38
C SER A 137 -2.85 -24.82 8.71
N LYS A 138 -3.52 -25.24 9.78
CA LYS A 138 -4.75 -24.61 10.30
C LYS A 138 -4.57 -23.10 10.49
N LYS A 139 -3.40 -22.68 11.02
CA LYS A 139 -3.05 -21.27 11.20
C LYS A 139 -3.02 -20.50 9.88
N SER A 140 -2.41 -21.07 8.84
CA SER A 140 -2.32 -20.44 7.51
C SER A 140 -3.69 -20.38 6.82
N THR A 141 -4.52 -21.40 7.00
CA THR A 141 -5.89 -21.45 6.47
C THR A 141 -6.75 -20.39 7.14
N LEU A 142 -6.80 -20.36 8.47
CA LEU A 142 -7.56 -19.37 9.23
C LEU A 142 -7.15 -17.92 8.86
N ARG A 143 -5.86 -17.67 8.71
CA ARG A 143 -5.38 -16.34 8.26
C ARG A 143 -5.96 -15.95 6.91
N ARG A 144 -6.01 -16.87 5.94
CA ARG A 144 -6.61 -16.59 4.61
C ARG A 144 -8.11 -16.38 4.69
N GLU A 145 -8.80 -17.15 5.53
CA GLU A 145 -10.24 -16.99 5.77
C GLU A 145 -10.57 -15.60 6.34
N ILE A 146 -9.82 -15.16 7.36
CA ILE A 146 -9.93 -13.79 7.90
C ILE A 146 -9.68 -12.77 6.79
N GLY A 147 -8.63 -12.94 5.99
CA GLY A 147 -8.29 -12.03 4.90
C GLY A 147 -9.35 -11.90 3.80
N MET A 148 -10.31 -12.83 3.71
CA MET A 148 -11.39 -12.75 2.71
C MET A 148 -12.30 -11.54 2.88
N SER A 149 -12.47 -11.05 4.12
CA SER A 149 -13.31 -9.88 4.44
C SER A 149 -12.54 -8.55 4.41
N HIS A 150 -11.22 -8.59 4.25
CA HIS A 150 -10.36 -7.39 4.27
C HIS A 150 -9.94 -6.93 2.86
N PRO A 151 -9.71 -5.62 2.63
CA PRO A 151 -9.94 -4.54 3.59
C PRO A 151 -11.44 -4.38 3.90
N ASP A 152 -11.78 -4.22 5.18
CA ASP A 152 -13.13 -3.91 5.64
C ASP A 152 -13.33 -2.41 5.90
N SER A 153 -14.50 -2.02 6.44
CA SER A 153 -14.82 -0.63 6.71
C SER A 153 -13.90 0.01 7.75
N GLU A 154 -13.44 -0.76 8.73
CA GLU A 154 -12.51 -0.28 9.77
C GLU A 154 -11.11 -0.05 9.19
N ASP A 155 -10.64 -0.94 8.34
CA ASP A 155 -9.39 -0.75 7.60
C ASP A 155 -9.40 0.54 6.78
N LEU A 156 -10.50 0.78 6.05
CA LEU A 156 -10.63 1.97 5.21
C LEU A 156 -10.69 3.25 6.05
N GLU A 157 -11.41 3.24 7.16
CA GLU A 157 -11.49 4.38 8.07
C GLU A 157 -10.14 4.68 8.74
N ASN A 158 -9.42 3.65 9.17
CA ASN A 158 -8.08 3.80 9.73
C ASN A 158 -7.10 4.40 8.71
N ALA A 159 -7.18 4.00 7.45
CA ALA A 159 -6.41 4.59 6.38
C ALA A 159 -6.74 6.07 6.18
N ARG A 160 -8.02 6.44 6.02
CA ARG A 160 -8.47 7.84 5.91
C ARG A 160 -7.91 8.70 7.02
N ARG A 161 -8.12 8.26 8.26
CA ARG A 161 -7.70 9.01 9.46
C ARG A 161 -6.19 9.21 9.53
N LEU A 162 -5.40 8.18 9.21
CA LEU A 162 -3.94 8.32 9.21
C LEU A 162 -3.48 9.37 8.19
N PHE A 163 -3.93 9.24 6.94
CA PHE A 163 -3.45 10.12 5.87
C PHE A 163 -3.98 11.55 6.01
N ARG A 164 -5.19 11.74 6.55
CA ARG A 164 -5.68 13.07 6.93
C ARG A 164 -4.80 13.68 8.03
N ASN A 165 -4.48 12.93 9.08
CA ASN A 165 -3.63 13.40 10.16
C ASN A 165 -2.22 13.78 9.72
N ILE A 166 -1.64 13.10 8.74
CA ILE A 166 -0.34 13.46 8.16
C ILE A 166 -0.40 14.90 7.63
N VAL A 167 -1.38 15.18 6.80
CA VAL A 167 -1.55 16.51 6.19
C VAL A 167 -1.90 17.57 7.23
N ASP A 168 -2.83 17.29 8.13
CA ASP A 168 -3.29 18.25 9.14
C ASP A 168 -2.19 18.64 10.14
N ARG A 169 -1.31 17.71 10.51
CA ARG A 169 -0.14 18.01 11.37
C ARG A 169 0.80 19.00 10.70
N ASP A 170 1.09 18.77 9.45
CA ASP A 170 2.01 19.61 8.69
C ASP A 170 1.45 21.02 8.49
N LEU A 171 0.14 21.15 8.20
CA LEU A 171 -0.53 22.45 8.10
C LEU A 171 -0.58 23.22 9.41
N LYS A 172 -0.53 22.53 10.55
CA LYS A 172 -0.51 23.14 11.90
C LYS A 172 0.90 23.44 12.41
N GLY A 173 1.93 23.02 11.68
CA GLY A 173 3.33 23.26 12.03
C GLY A 173 3.86 22.43 13.21
N PHE A 174 3.31 21.19 13.36
CA PHE A 174 3.78 20.21 14.35
C PHE A 174 4.82 19.27 13.77
#